data_c3550ce051e8353fa876e4b903f20e8a
#
_entry.id   c3550ce051e8353fa876e4b903f20e8a
#
_cell.length_a   1.000
_cell.length_b   1.000
_cell.length_c   1.000
_cell.angle_alpha   90.00
_cell.angle_beta   90.00
_cell.angle_gamma   90.00
#
_symmetry.space_group_name_H-M   'P 1'
#
loop_
_entity.id
_entity.type
_entity.pdbx_description
1 polymer ?
#
loop_
_entity_poly.entity_id
_entity_poly.type
_entity_poly.pdbx_seq_one_letter_code
_entity_poly.pdbx_strand_id
1 'polypeptide(L)'
;MPPQRRRRTAQNEEDDENPRHRRQQRRAAESDDGSDGSENDDEQDDVDMDRPAGVDSTSDDQLVKKLVRYALACEYARIPIRRDGIRDKVLGTQARSFKRVFDGAQEQLQKVFGMEMAELPVREKRTLKDKQKAVKRGTSQASASSRQYIIISCLPKKYRTQPIIAPSRMPSAAEEAAYVAFYTIVISLITLSSGELSDMKLRRYLTRLNASQNLPMDKTDNILQKLIRQGYLDKIVERVEGDEDAVTWCVGPRGKVEVSPQSIAQVVSEVWRDPPDDFDTKLEKSLGIRRTAQTQTQAANMDGEEQEDE
;
A
#
# COMPACT_ATOMS: atom_id res chain seq x y z
N MET A 1 -28.72 25.37 -68.52
CA MET A 1 -28.27 26.76 -68.69
C MET A 1 -27.80 27.28 -67.36
N PRO A 2 -26.54 27.67 -67.20
CA PRO A 2 -26.01 28.39 -66.02
C PRO A 2 -26.10 29.88 -66.24
N PRO A 3 -25.94 30.71 -65.19
CA PRO A 3 -24.81 31.65 -65.20
C PRO A 3 -24.11 31.82 -63.85
N GLN A 4 -22.82 31.89 -63.90
CA GLN A 4 -21.83 33.00 -63.90
C GLN A 4 -21.43 33.52 -62.53
N ARG A 5 -20.19 33.18 -62.25
CA ARG A 5 -19.04 33.90 -61.69
C ARG A 5 -19.24 35.37 -61.27
N ARG A 6 -18.81 35.66 -60.02
CA ARG A 6 -18.06 36.89 -59.79
C ARG A 6 -16.90 36.63 -58.81
N ARG A 7 -15.69 36.80 -59.30
CA ARG A 7 -14.44 37.03 -58.58
C ARG A 7 -14.53 38.39 -57.88
N ARG A 8 -14.01 38.46 -56.69
CA ARG A 8 -13.32 39.70 -56.21
C ARG A 8 -12.12 39.32 -55.39
N THR A 9 -11.04 39.95 -55.77
CA THR A 9 -9.65 40.00 -55.43
C THR A 9 -9.37 40.55 -54.03
N ALA A 10 -8.43 39.94 -53.36
CA ALA A 10 -7.26 40.41 -52.61
C ALA A 10 -7.38 41.67 -51.73
N GLN A 11 -6.98 41.50 -50.49
CA GLN A 11 -5.93 42.37 -49.93
C GLN A 11 -5.26 41.64 -48.78
N ASN A 12 -3.92 41.60 -48.88
CA ASN A 12 -2.97 41.28 -47.84
C ASN A 12 -3.13 42.26 -46.67
N GLU A 13 -3.13 41.72 -45.45
CA GLU A 13 -2.51 42.42 -44.32
C GLU A 13 -1.77 41.37 -43.52
N GLU A 14 -0.45 41.58 -43.51
CA GLU A 14 0.54 40.90 -42.68
C GLU A 14 0.25 41.34 -41.21
N ASP A 15 0.00 40.38 -40.33
CA ASP A 15 0.18 40.61 -38.91
C ASP A 15 0.99 39.45 -38.31
N ASP A 16 2.15 39.91 -37.91
CA ASP A 16 3.29 39.26 -37.33
C ASP A 16 2.89 38.76 -35.93
N GLU A 17 2.38 37.52 -35.77
CA GLU A 17 2.13 36.91 -34.44
C GLU A 17 3.21 35.88 -34.11
N ASN A 18 4.03 36.30 -33.19
CA ASN A 18 5.09 35.67 -32.42
C ASN A 18 4.75 34.25 -31.95
N PRO A 19 5.49 33.20 -32.36
CA PRO A 19 5.18 31.79 -32.04
C PRO A 19 5.51 31.34 -30.61
N ARG A 20 5.73 32.25 -29.66
CA ARG A 20 6.17 31.90 -28.30
C ARG A 20 5.06 31.59 -27.31
N HIS A 21 3.80 31.89 -27.58
CA HIS A 21 2.69 31.68 -26.64
C HIS A 21 1.90 30.36 -26.78
N ARG A 22 2.13 29.59 -27.85
CA ARG A 22 1.35 28.34 -28.10
C ARG A 22 2.00 27.07 -27.50
N ARG A 23 3.15 27.20 -26.84
CA ARG A 23 3.90 26.06 -26.27
C ARG A 23 3.68 25.85 -24.78
N GLN A 24 2.94 26.75 -24.12
CA GLN A 24 2.67 26.69 -22.68
C GLN A 24 1.33 26.05 -22.28
N GLN A 25 0.38 25.86 -23.21
CA GLN A 25 -0.92 25.27 -22.89
C GLN A 25 -1.06 23.77 -23.19
N ARG A 26 -0.02 23.11 -23.71
CA ARG A 26 -0.01 21.64 -23.93
C ARG A 26 0.83 20.84 -22.93
N ARG A 27 1.32 21.45 -21.85
CA ARG A 27 2.14 20.78 -20.81
C ARG A 27 1.43 20.57 -19.48
N ALA A 28 0.11 20.74 -19.41
CA ALA A 28 -0.65 20.59 -18.16
C ALA A 28 -1.47 19.28 -18.06
N ALA A 29 -1.23 18.28 -18.90
CA ALA A 29 -2.04 17.07 -18.91
C ALA A 29 -1.27 15.74 -18.86
N GLU A 30 0.06 15.74 -18.77
CA GLU A 30 0.83 14.48 -18.62
C GLU A 30 2.08 14.71 -17.80
N SER A 31 1.98 14.68 -16.48
CA SER A 31 3.08 14.34 -15.57
C SER A 31 2.58 14.17 -14.14
N ASP A 32 1.85 13.07 -13.88
CA ASP A 32 1.83 12.43 -12.57
C ASP A 32 2.78 11.21 -12.66
N ASP A 33 4.05 11.48 -12.88
CA ASP A 33 5.14 10.53 -12.68
C ASP A 33 6.00 11.08 -11.54
N GLY A 34 5.94 10.33 -10.41
CA GLY A 34 6.53 10.66 -9.15
C GLY A 34 8.01 11.05 -9.25
N SER A 35 8.27 12.32 -9.17
CA SER A 35 9.60 12.86 -8.90
C SER A 35 10.00 12.46 -7.48
N ASP A 36 10.74 11.36 -7.39
CA ASP A 36 11.54 10.97 -6.23
C ASP A 36 12.73 11.95 -6.10
N GLY A 37 12.43 13.11 -5.53
CA GLY A 37 13.43 14.09 -5.11
C GLY A 37 14.15 13.56 -3.89
N SER A 38 15.27 12.86 -4.11
CA SER A 38 16.24 12.51 -3.09
C SER A 38 16.92 13.79 -2.57
N GLU A 39 16.32 14.45 -1.61
CA GLU A 39 17.04 15.35 -0.72
C GLU A 39 17.63 14.49 0.40
N ASN A 40 18.95 14.42 0.43
CA ASN A 40 19.72 13.98 1.60
C ASN A 40 19.45 14.99 2.72
N ASP A 41 18.49 14.66 3.58
CA ASP A 41 18.31 15.31 4.85
C ASP A 41 19.24 14.55 5.84
N ASP A 42 20.43 15.10 6.01
CA ASP A 42 21.38 14.67 7.05
C ASP A 42 20.62 14.61 8.39
N GLU A 43 20.54 13.42 8.97
CA GLU A 43 20.12 13.22 10.34
C GLU A 43 21.18 13.87 11.26
N GLN A 44 21.11 15.20 11.42
CA GLN A 44 21.73 15.85 12.56
C GLN A 44 20.86 15.54 13.76
N ASP A 45 21.36 14.69 14.59
CA ASP A 45 20.89 14.38 15.94
C ASP A 45 21.15 15.63 16.81
N ASP A 46 20.28 16.65 16.64
CA ASP A 46 20.28 17.84 17.48
C ASP A 46 19.75 17.45 18.86
N VAL A 47 20.68 17.19 19.78
CA VAL A 47 20.44 17.14 21.23
C VAL A 47 19.87 18.48 21.66
N ASP A 48 18.55 18.50 21.85
CA ASP A 48 17.77 19.66 22.29
C ASP A 48 18.10 19.92 23.78
N MET A 49 19.15 20.70 24.03
CA MET A 49 19.45 21.26 25.35
C MET A 49 18.63 22.53 25.55
N ASP A 50 17.71 22.45 26.49
CA ASP A 50 17.17 23.56 27.28
C ASP A 50 16.25 24.57 26.59
N ARG A 51 14.92 24.24 26.60
CA ARG A 51 13.86 25.19 26.33
C ARG A 51 12.80 25.14 27.44
N PRO A 52 12.31 26.29 27.97
CA PRO A 52 11.40 26.30 29.13
C PRO A 52 10.08 25.60 28.85
N ALA A 53 9.75 24.62 29.68
CA ALA A 53 8.63 23.69 29.59
C ALA A 53 7.28 24.30 29.97
N GLY A 54 6.80 25.34 29.28
CA GLY A 54 5.54 25.95 29.68
C GLY A 54 4.57 26.35 28.56
N VAL A 55 5.07 26.63 27.37
CA VAL A 55 4.23 27.19 26.27
C VAL A 55 4.09 26.19 25.09
N ASP A 56 4.98 25.24 24.97
CA ASP A 56 5.01 24.28 23.85
C ASP A 56 4.02 23.09 24.03
N SER A 57 3.66 22.73 25.28
CA SER A 57 2.80 21.53 25.52
C SER A 57 1.40 21.66 24.93
N THR A 58 0.76 22.81 25.03
CA THR A 58 -0.59 23.02 24.45
C THR A 58 -0.59 23.06 22.92
N SER A 59 0.50 23.56 22.34
CA SER A 59 0.70 23.56 20.89
C SER A 59 0.95 22.14 20.36
N ASP A 60 1.84 21.40 21.01
CA ASP A 60 2.15 20.02 20.63
C ASP A 60 0.94 19.10 20.80
N ASP A 61 0.13 19.28 21.85
CA ASP A 61 -1.12 18.53 22.06
C ASP A 61 -2.14 18.75 20.91
N GLN A 62 -2.20 19.98 20.39
CA GLN A 62 -3.06 20.27 19.23
C GLN A 62 -2.54 19.59 17.97
N LEU A 63 -1.22 19.58 17.76
CA LEU A 63 -0.59 18.88 16.64
C LEU A 63 -0.75 17.36 16.74
N VAL A 64 -0.62 16.79 17.93
CA VAL A 64 -0.88 15.38 18.21
C VAL A 64 -2.33 15.02 17.81
N LYS A 65 -3.32 15.77 18.28
CA LYS A 65 -4.73 15.55 17.89
C LYS A 65 -4.98 15.72 16.41
N LYS A 66 -4.27 16.65 15.76
CA LYS A 66 -4.35 16.85 14.31
C LYS A 66 -3.74 15.68 13.54
N LEU A 67 -2.60 15.15 14.02
CA LEU A 67 -1.97 13.98 13.42
C LEU A 67 -2.84 12.74 13.57
N VAL A 68 -3.41 12.47 14.74
CA VAL A 68 -4.36 11.35 14.96
C VAL A 68 -5.54 11.43 13.98
N ARG A 69 -6.16 12.60 13.82
CA ARG A 69 -7.27 12.78 12.87
C ARG A 69 -6.82 12.56 11.42
N TYR A 70 -5.63 13.06 11.06
CA TYR A 70 -5.08 12.87 9.74
C TYR A 70 -4.80 11.39 9.45
N ALA A 71 -4.20 10.69 10.41
CA ALA A 71 -3.90 9.28 10.31
C ALA A 71 -5.18 8.42 10.15
N LEU A 72 -6.20 8.66 10.98
CA LEU A 72 -7.51 7.99 10.87
C LEU A 72 -8.22 8.30 9.53
N ALA A 73 -8.13 9.52 9.04
CA ALA A 73 -8.69 9.90 7.74
C ALA A 73 -7.97 9.19 6.57
N CYS A 74 -6.64 9.06 6.64
CA CYS A 74 -5.86 8.29 5.67
C CYS A 74 -6.26 6.82 5.69
N GLU A 75 -6.42 6.22 6.88
CA GLU A 75 -6.82 4.82 7.00
C GLU A 75 -8.24 4.59 6.50
N TYR A 76 -9.18 5.46 6.84
CA TYR A 76 -10.54 5.41 6.29
C TYR A 76 -10.55 5.39 4.74
N ALA A 77 -9.67 6.19 4.12
CA ALA A 77 -9.51 6.23 2.67
C ALA A 77 -8.59 5.12 2.12
N ARG A 78 -7.93 4.32 3.00
CA ARG A 78 -6.90 3.32 2.68
C ARG A 78 -5.73 3.89 1.87
N ILE A 79 -5.29 5.10 2.24
CA ILE A 79 -4.15 5.77 1.64
C ILE A 79 -2.99 5.71 2.63
N PRO A 80 -1.76 5.37 2.20
CA PRO A 80 -0.59 5.40 3.08
C PRO A 80 -0.36 6.81 3.66
N ILE A 81 -0.04 6.87 4.94
CA ILE A 81 0.34 8.10 5.64
C ILE A 81 1.79 8.38 5.28
N ARG A 82 2.05 9.42 4.49
CA ARG A 82 3.42 9.80 4.10
C ARG A 82 3.99 10.81 5.08
N ARG A 83 5.29 10.71 5.41
CA ARG A 83 5.98 11.67 6.27
C ARG A 83 5.86 13.10 5.75
N ASP A 84 5.98 13.30 4.43
CA ASP A 84 5.78 14.62 3.79
C ASP A 84 4.35 15.13 3.99
N GLY A 85 3.35 14.26 3.87
CA GLY A 85 1.96 14.62 4.15
C GLY A 85 1.73 15.01 5.61
N ILE A 86 2.43 14.41 6.57
CA ILE A 86 2.41 14.82 7.97
C ILE A 86 3.03 16.22 8.10
N ARG A 87 4.22 16.42 7.48
CA ARG A 87 4.90 17.71 7.52
C ARG A 87 4.02 18.83 6.97
N ASP A 88 3.46 18.65 5.79
CA ASP A 88 2.71 19.70 5.10
C ASP A 88 1.33 19.96 5.72
N LYS A 89 0.60 18.91 6.07
CA LYS A 89 -0.81 19.01 6.49
C LYS A 89 -0.99 19.16 8.00
N VAL A 90 -0.03 18.67 8.80
CA VAL A 90 -0.12 18.66 10.27
C VAL A 90 0.82 19.66 10.89
N LEU A 91 2.13 19.54 10.64
CA LEU A 91 3.17 20.30 11.32
C LEU A 91 3.37 21.71 10.76
N GLY A 92 3.21 21.92 9.45
CA GLY A 92 3.45 23.20 8.80
C GLY A 92 4.85 23.73 9.08
N THR A 93 4.94 24.86 9.78
CA THR A 93 6.21 25.50 10.16
C THR A 93 6.97 24.79 11.28
N GLN A 94 6.33 23.85 12.00
CA GLN A 94 6.90 23.17 13.16
C GLN A 94 7.47 21.77 12.79
N ALA A 95 8.14 21.67 11.65
CA ALA A 95 8.68 20.38 11.13
C ALA A 95 9.66 19.69 12.11
N ARG A 96 10.37 20.48 12.94
CA ARG A 96 11.29 19.97 13.98
C ARG A 96 10.60 19.19 15.10
N SER A 97 9.31 19.41 15.34
CA SER A 97 8.52 18.69 16.35
C SER A 97 8.04 17.32 15.89
N PHE A 98 8.45 16.85 14.69
CA PHE A 98 7.93 15.60 14.10
C PHE A 98 7.99 14.42 15.07
N LYS A 99 9.15 14.15 15.68
CA LYS A 99 9.33 12.98 16.57
C LYS A 99 8.41 13.05 17.77
N ARG A 100 8.39 14.19 18.51
CA ARG A 100 7.53 14.36 19.69
C ARG A 100 6.04 14.23 19.33
N VAL A 101 5.59 14.87 18.25
CA VAL A 101 4.20 14.81 17.79
C VAL A 101 3.83 13.42 17.31
N PHE A 102 4.75 12.72 16.64
CA PHE A 102 4.55 11.35 16.17
C PHE A 102 4.42 10.38 17.34
N ASP A 103 5.33 10.45 18.32
CA ASP A 103 5.31 9.60 19.52
C ASP A 103 4.04 9.84 20.35
N GLY A 104 3.65 11.11 20.55
CA GLY A 104 2.41 11.46 21.24
C GLY A 104 1.16 10.98 20.50
N ALA A 105 1.16 11.05 19.16
CA ALA A 105 0.04 10.52 18.36
C ALA A 105 -0.01 8.98 18.44
N GLN A 106 1.13 8.31 18.45
CA GLN A 106 1.25 6.86 18.61
C GLN A 106 0.65 6.41 19.95
N GLU A 107 1.05 7.08 21.04
CA GLU A 107 0.52 6.82 22.37
C GLU A 107 -1.00 7.03 22.43
N GLN A 108 -1.50 8.11 21.84
CA GLN A 108 -2.94 8.41 21.82
C GLN A 108 -3.72 7.39 20.96
N LEU A 109 -3.17 6.97 19.82
CA LEU A 109 -3.78 5.92 18.98
C LEU A 109 -3.85 4.59 19.73
N GLN A 110 -2.80 4.19 20.44
CA GLN A 110 -2.79 2.95 21.20
C GLN A 110 -3.75 2.98 22.40
N LYS A 111 -3.73 4.05 23.20
CA LYS A 111 -4.55 4.16 24.41
C LYS A 111 -6.04 4.31 24.13
N VAL A 112 -6.40 5.09 23.11
CA VAL A 112 -7.80 5.45 22.85
C VAL A 112 -8.45 4.54 21.83
N PHE A 113 -7.72 4.18 20.77
CA PHE A 113 -8.25 3.46 19.62
C PHE A 113 -7.78 2.01 19.52
N GLY A 114 -6.78 1.60 20.32
CA GLY A 114 -6.17 0.27 20.20
C GLY A 114 -5.52 0.05 18.84
N MET A 115 -4.94 1.11 18.28
CA MET A 115 -4.32 1.13 16.95
C MET A 115 -2.93 1.72 17.03
N GLU A 116 -2.09 1.42 16.04
CA GLU A 116 -0.75 1.99 15.93
C GLU A 116 -0.39 2.29 14.47
N MET A 117 0.47 3.28 14.27
CA MET A 117 1.07 3.56 12.97
C MET A 117 2.28 2.65 12.75
N ALA A 118 2.16 1.69 11.85
CA ALA A 118 3.25 0.81 11.44
C ALA A 118 3.91 1.33 10.17
N GLU A 119 5.25 1.33 10.13
CA GLU A 119 5.99 1.69 8.94
C GLU A 119 5.86 0.62 7.87
N LEU A 120 5.62 1.05 6.63
CA LEU A 120 5.56 0.15 5.48
C LEU A 120 6.97 -0.27 5.06
N PRO A 121 7.16 -1.51 4.59
CA PRO A 121 8.44 -1.91 4.00
C PRO A 121 8.74 -1.09 2.74
N VAL A 122 10.01 -0.84 2.50
CA VAL A 122 10.47 -0.16 1.29
C VAL A 122 10.09 -1.00 0.06
N ARG A 123 9.57 -0.34 -0.96
CA ARG A 123 9.24 -1.00 -2.23
C ARG A 123 10.49 -1.60 -2.85
N GLU A 124 10.46 -2.90 -3.11
CA GLU A 124 11.58 -3.58 -3.75
C GLU A 124 11.78 -3.08 -5.19
N LYS A 125 13.01 -2.70 -5.52
CA LYS A 125 13.38 -2.30 -6.88
C LYS A 125 13.57 -3.58 -7.72
N ARG A 126 12.52 -4.00 -8.43
CA ARG A 126 12.50 -5.29 -9.15
C ARG A 126 12.90 -5.18 -10.60
N THR A 127 12.72 -4.01 -11.26
CA THR A 127 13.16 -3.84 -12.65
C THR A 127 14.68 -3.84 -12.75
N LEU A 128 15.23 -4.38 -13.85
CA LEU A 128 16.68 -4.37 -14.11
C LEU A 128 17.25 -2.96 -14.07
N LYS A 129 16.52 -1.96 -14.62
CA LYS A 129 16.90 -0.54 -14.58
C LYS A 129 16.98 0.02 -13.16
N ASP A 130 16.06 -0.37 -12.28
CA ASP A 130 16.04 0.08 -10.90
C ASP A 130 17.16 -0.57 -10.08
N LYS A 131 17.44 -1.86 -10.32
CA LYS A 131 18.58 -2.56 -9.72
C LYS A 131 19.91 -1.91 -10.12
N GLN A 132 20.09 -1.59 -11.40
CA GLN A 132 21.28 -0.88 -11.87
C GLN A 132 21.43 0.53 -11.29
N LYS A 133 20.33 1.28 -11.17
CA LYS A 133 20.35 2.61 -10.51
C LYS A 133 20.71 2.50 -9.02
N ALA A 134 20.21 1.46 -8.31
CA ALA A 134 20.51 1.23 -6.91
C ALA A 134 21.99 0.91 -6.69
N VAL A 135 22.59 0.07 -7.55
CA VAL A 135 24.03 -0.25 -7.50
C VAL A 135 24.88 1.00 -7.75
N LYS A 136 24.51 1.83 -8.74
CA LYS A 136 25.24 3.08 -9.03
C LYS A 136 25.16 4.11 -7.89
N ARG A 137 24.09 4.09 -7.08
CA ARG A 137 23.92 5.04 -5.96
C ARG A 137 24.53 4.54 -4.65
N GLY A 138 25.10 3.33 -4.60
CA GLY A 138 25.76 2.78 -3.40
C GLY A 138 24.85 2.62 -2.17
N THR A 139 23.53 2.74 -2.35
CA THR A 139 22.56 2.65 -1.27
C THR A 139 22.33 1.18 -0.94
N SER A 140 22.90 0.72 0.18
CA SER A 140 22.52 -0.56 0.76
C SER A 140 21.04 -0.52 1.17
N GLN A 141 20.25 -1.39 0.59
CA GLN A 141 18.78 -1.45 0.77
C GLN A 141 18.33 -1.77 2.21
N ALA A 142 19.27 -2.14 3.07
CA ALA A 142 18.99 -2.65 4.41
C ALA A 142 18.64 -1.59 5.47
N SER A 143 18.85 -0.30 5.20
CA SER A 143 18.63 0.79 6.18
C SER A 143 17.73 1.93 5.72
N ALA A 144 17.14 1.83 4.54
CA ALA A 144 16.26 2.88 4.02
C ALA A 144 14.87 2.77 4.65
N SER A 145 14.45 3.79 5.44
CA SER A 145 13.07 3.98 5.88
C SER A 145 12.18 4.30 4.66
N SER A 146 10.99 3.71 4.59
CA SER A 146 10.03 4.03 3.53
C SER A 146 9.37 5.38 3.74
N ARG A 147 9.45 5.93 4.97
CA ARG A 147 8.77 7.16 5.38
C ARG A 147 7.25 7.14 5.11
N GLN A 148 6.69 5.95 5.04
CA GLN A 148 5.25 5.72 4.84
C GLN A 148 4.72 4.81 5.92
N TYR A 149 3.55 5.13 6.44
CA TYR A 149 2.92 4.41 7.55
C TYR A 149 1.49 4.01 7.18
N ILE A 150 0.99 2.99 7.83
CA ILE A 150 -0.42 2.61 7.85
C ILE A 150 -0.87 2.42 9.30
N ILE A 151 -2.16 2.51 9.54
CA ILE A 151 -2.72 2.16 10.84
C ILE A 151 -3.01 0.66 10.87
N ILE A 152 -2.52 -0.02 11.91
CA ILE A 152 -2.86 -1.41 12.21
C ILE A 152 -3.48 -1.49 13.61
N SER A 153 -4.34 -2.49 13.82
CA SER A 153 -4.92 -2.73 15.15
C SER A 153 -3.96 -3.52 16.02
N CYS A 154 -3.67 -3.04 17.22
CA CYS A 154 -2.93 -3.76 18.27
C CYS A 154 -3.86 -4.54 19.23
N LEU A 155 -5.17 -4.50 19.01
CA LEU A 155 -6.13 -5.24 19.82
C LEU A 155 -5.99 -6.75 19.63
N PRO A 156 -6.29 -7.57 20.67
CA PRO A 156 -6.44 -9.01 20.53
C PRO A 156 -7.47 -9.39 19.47
N LYS A 157 -7.29 -10.53 18.80
CA LYS A 157 -8.16 -11.00 17.69
C LYS A 157 -9.66 -10.97 18.02
N LYS A 158 -10.04 -11.30 19.25
CA LYS A 158 -11.44 -11.30 19.72
C LYS A 158 -12.14 -9.94 19.65
N TYR A 159 -11.38 -8.84 19.65
CA TYR A 159 -11.90 -7.47 19.58
C TYR A 159 -11.78 -6.86 18.19
N ARG A 160 -11.23 -7.57 17.20
CA ARG A 160 -11.10 -7.11 15.81
C ARG A 160 -12.33 -7.42 14.96
N THR A 161 -13.52 -7.43 15.57
CA THR A 161 -14.77 -7.69 14.86
C THR A 161 -15.33 -6.40 14.26
N GLN A 162 -16.07 -6.51 13.14
CA GLN A 162 -16.71 -5.38 12.47
C GLN A 162 -17.53 -4.44 13.37
N PRO A 163 -18.32 -4.93 14.37
CA PRO A 163 -19.04 -4.03 15.25
C PRO A 163 -18.16 -3.13 16.12
N ILE A 164 -16.90 -3.51 16.35
CA ILE A 164 -15.97 -2.79 17.22
C ILE A 164 -15.07 -1.85 16.38
N ILE A 165 -14.64 -2.31 15.21
CA ILE A 165 -13.78 -1.55 14.31
C ILE A 165 -14.66 -0.92 13.23
N ALA A 166 -14.65 0.42 13.16
CA ALA A 166 -15.39 1.14 12.13
C ALA A 166 -14.97 0.67 10.72
N PRO A 167 -15.95 0.44 9.82
CA PRO A 167 -15.65 0.05 8.44
C PRO A 167 -14.89 1.15 7.72
N SER A 168 -14.12 0.75 6.72
CA SER A 168 -13.51 1.68 5.77
C SER A 168 -14.58 2.34 4.87
N ARG A 169 -14.13 3.19 3.93
CA ARG A 169 -14.99 3.88 2.97
C ARG A 169 -15.66 2.93 1.96
N MET A 170 -16.27 1.84 2.41
CA MET A 170 -17.08 0.96 1.58
C MET A 170 -18.57 1.17 1.88
N PRO A 171 -19.43 1.10 0.86
CA PRO A 171 -20.88 1.38 1.03
C PRO A 171 -21.57 0.43 2.00
N SER A 172 -21.14 -0.84 2.05
CA SER A 172 -21.75 -1.86 2.91
C SER A 172 -20.71 -2.82 3.51
N ALA A 173 -21.07 -3.46 4.62
CA ALA A 173 -20.24 -4.48 5.26
C ALA A 173 -20.01 -5.71 4.34
N ALA A 174 -20.98 -6.06 3.50
CA ALA A 174 -20.86 -7.16 2.55
C ALA A 174 -19.84 -6.84 1.44
N GLU A 175 -19.87 -5.61 0.89
CA GLU A 175 -18.89 -5.17 -0.09
C GLU A 175 -17.48 -5.07 0.50
N GLU A 176 -17.37 -4.63 1.75
CA GLU A 176 -16.09 -4.63 2.46
C GLU A 176 -15.55 -6.04 2.63
N ALA A 177 -16.38 -6.99 3.07
CA ALA A 177 -15.99 -8.40 3.20
C ALA A 177 -15.55 -8.99 1.86
N ALA A 178 -16.30 -8.72 0.78
CA ALA A 178 -15.96 -9.16 -0.57
C ALA A 178 -14.63 -8.54 -1.06
N TYR A 179 -14.39 -7.27 -0.74
CA TYR A 179 -13.15 -6.60 -1.08
C TYR A 179 -11.94 -7.18 -0.34
N VAL A 180 -12.09 -7.42 0.98
CA VAL A 180 -11.06 -8.07 1.80
C VAL A 180 -10.77 -9.47 1.29
N ALA A 181 -11.80 -10.29 1.02
CA ALA A 181 -11.65 -11.63 0.46
C ALA A 181 -10.90 -11.62 -0.87
N PHE A 182 -11.28 -10.70 -1.77
CA PHE A 182 -10.67 -10.61 -3.09
C PHE A 182 -9.18 -10.27 -3.02
N TYR A 183 -8.78 -9.22 -2.29
CA TYR A 183 -7.35 -8.88 -2.22
C TYR A 183 -6.55 -9.94 -1.46
N THR A 184 -7.13 -10.58 -0.44
CA THR A 184 -6.47 -11.68 0.28
C THR A 184 -6.20 -12.85 -0.65
N ILE A 185 -7.18 -13.26 -1.48
CA ILE A 185 -7.00 -14.33 -2.46
C ILE A 185 -5.93 -13.97 -3.48
N VAL A 186 -5.95 -12.76 -4.05
CA VAL A 186 -4.95 -12.33 -5.04
C VAL A 186 -3.54 -12.32 -4.42
N ILE A 187 -3.38 -11.77 -3.21
CA ILE A 187 -2.11 -11.77 -2.48
C ILE A 187 -1.64 -13.19 -2.20
N SER A 188 -2.54 -14.09 -1.79
CA SER A 188 -2.21 -15.51 -1.56
C SER A 188 -1.71 -16.19 -2.83
N LEU A 189 -2.38 -15.98 -3.97
CA LEU A 189 -1.95 -16.52 -5.26
C LEU A 189 -0.55 -16.03 -5.66
N ILE A 190 -0.26 -14.74 -5.47
CA ILE A 190 1.06 -14.18 -5.76
C ILE A 190 2.12 -14.76 -4.83
N THR A 191 1.83 -14.80 -3.52
CA THR A 191 2.79 -15.29 -2.51
C THR A 191 3.12 -16.77 -2.73
N LEU A 192 2.10 -17.62 -2.98
CA LEU A 192 2.28 -19.05 -3.28
C LEU A 192 2.97 -19.30 -4.64
N SER A 193 2.96 -18.30 -5.53
CA SER A 193 3.69 -18.33 -6.81
C SER A 193 5.11 -17.75 -6.71
N SER A 194 5.74 -17.88 -5.55
CA SER A 194 7.10 -17.35 -5.28
C SER A 194 7.21 -15.82 -5.27
N GLY A 195 6.10 -15.14 -4.96
CA GLY A 195 6.06 -13.69 -4.81
C GLY A 195 5.88 -12.90 -6.10
N GLU A 196 5.81 -13.57 -7.25
CA GLU A 196 5.61 -12.96 -8.56
C GLU A 196 4.61 -13.77 -9.40
N LEU A 197 3.71 -13.08 -10.10
CA LEU A 197 2.69 -13.72 -10.91
C LEU A 197 2.52 -12.96 -12.23
N SER A 198 2.64 -13.65 -13.38
CA SER A 198 2.39 -13.01 -14.68
C SER A 198 0.90 -12.68 -14.87
N ASP A 199 0.60 -11.63 -15.64
CA ASP A 199 -0.78 -11.20 -15.90
C ASP A 199 -1.63 -12.32 -16.51
N MET A 200 -1.07 -13.09 -17.42
CA MET A 200 -1.75 -14.24 -18.03
C MET A 200 -2.17 -15.27 -16.97
N LYS A 201 -1.28 -15.62 -16.01
CA LYS A 201 -1.62 -16.56 -14.94
C LYS A 201 -2.67 -15.97 -13.99
N LEU A 202 -2.54 -14.67 -13.62
CA LEU A 202 -3.54 -14.00 -12.79
C LEU A 202 -4.91 -14.02 -13.46
N ARG A 203 -5.02 -13.63 -14.72
CA ARG A 203 -6.28 -13.66 -15.50
C ARG A 203 -6.89 -15.06 -15.54
N ARG A 204 -6.06 -16.09 -15.72
CA ARG A 204 -6.52 -17.49 -15.71
C ARG A 204 -7.10 -17.90 -14.36
N TYR A 205 -6.48 -17.49 -13.25
CA TYR A 205 -7.02 -17.75 -11.91
C TYR A 205 -8.31 -16.98 -11.66
N LEU A 206 -8.38 -15.72 -12.04
CA LEU A 206 -9.60 -14.92 -11.92
C LEU A 206 -10.76 -15.50 -12.73
N THR A 207 -10.51 -16.06 -13.92
CA THR A 207 -11.53 -16.77 -14.71
C THR A 207 -12.07 -17.99 -13.96
N ARG A 208 -11.19 -18.78 -13.33
CA ARG A 208 -11.61 -19.94 -12.51
C ARG A 208 -12.43 -19.56 -11.29
N LEU A 209 -12.22 -18.37 -10.74
CA LEU A 209 -12.95 -17.81 -9.60
C LEU A 209 -14.22 -17.07 -10.02
N ASN A 210 -14.60 -17.08 -11.31
CA ASN A 210 -15.68 -16.26 -11.87
C ASN A 210 -15.52 -14.74 -11.56
N ALA A 211 -14.31 -14.29 -11.40
CA ALA A 211 -13.93 -12.92 -11.03
C ALA A 211 -13.19 -12.20 -12.17
N SER A 212 -13.31 -12.67 -13.42
CA SER A 212 -12.52 -12.15 -14.55
C SER A 212 -13.00 -10.78 -15.05
N GLN A 213 -14.29 -10.50 -14.95
CA GLN A 213 -14.88 -9.27 -15.48
C GLN A 213 -15.48 -8.38 -14.39
N ASN A 214 -16.31 -8.95 -13.52
CA ASN A 214 -17.06 -8.21 -12.51
C ASN A 214 -16.91 -8.88 -11.14
N LEU A 215 -16.84 -8.05 -10.13
CA LEU A 215 -16.93 -8.40 -8.72
C LEU A 215 -18.20 -7.76 -8.13
N PRO A 216 -18.67 -8.19 -6.96
CA PRO A 216 -19.88 -7.61 -6.35
C PRO A 216 -19.84 -6.09 -6.19
N MET A 217 -18.65 -5.51 -6.03
CA MET A 217 -18.47 -4.08 -5.78
C MET A 217 -18.16 -3.25 -7.03
N ASP A 218 -17.48 -3.81 -8.04
CA ASP A 218 -17.08 -3.07 -9.28
C ASP A 218 -16.45 -4.04 -10.30
N LYS A 219 -16.07 -3.51 -11.47
CA LYS A 219 -15.29 -4.25 -12.47
C LYS A 219 -13.93 -4.66 -11.91
N THR A 220 -13.51 -5.87 -12.24
CA THR A 220 -12.24 -6.45 -11.75
C THR A 220 -11.02 -5.58 -12.03
N ASP A 221 -10.94 -5.00 -13.23
CA ASP A 221 -9.82 -4.12 -13.58
C ASP A 221 -9.78 -2.83 -12.74
N ASN A 222 -10.95 -2.24 -12.43
CA ASN A 222 -11.05 -1.09 -11.55
C ASN A 222 -10.58 -1.43 -10.14
N ILE A 223 -10.97 -2.61 -9.65
CA ILE A 223 -10.53 -3.10 -8.33
C ILE A 223 -9.02 -3.36 -8.30
N LEU A 224 -8.45 -3.98 -9.33
CA LEU A 224 -7.00 -4.18 -9.42
C LEU A 224 -6.24 -2.84 -9.43
N GLN A 225 -6.72 -1.85 -10.17
CA GLN A 225 -6.13 -0.50 -10.13
C GLN A 225 -6.28 0.17 -8.76
N LYS A 226 -7.41 -0.04 -8.07
CA LYS A 226 -7.63 0.44 -6.71
C LYS A 226 -6.64 -0.20 -5.74
N LEU A 227 -6.38 -1.51 -5.86
CA LEU A 227 -5.41 -2.24 -5.04
C LEU A 227 -3.97 -1.73 -5.25
N ILE A 228 -3.61 -1.38 -6.49
CA ILE A 228 -2.31 -0.75 -6.78
C ILE A 228 -2.20 0.61 -6.07
N ARG A 229 -3.20 1.48 -6.23
CA ARG A 229 -3.22 2.82 -5.60
C ARG A 229 -3.17 2.75 -4.08
N GLN A 230 -3.78 1.75 -3.48
CA GLN A 230 -3.79 1.53 -2.03
C GLN A 230 -2.53 0.80 -1.52
N GLY A 231 -1.65 0.32 -2.41
CA GLY A 231 -0.39 -0.33 -2.06
C GLY A 231 -0.52 -1.81 -1.68
N TYR A 232 -1.64 -2.46 -1.98
CA TYR A 232 -1.80 -3.91 -1.79
C TYR A 232 -1.06 -4.72 -2.84
N LEU A 233 -1.05 -4.22 -4.08
CA LEU A 233 -0.41 -4.85 -5.23
C LEU A 233 0.55 -3.87 -5.90
N ASP A 234 1.60 -4.41 -6.50
CA ASP A 234 2.50 -3.72 -7.41
C ASP A 234 2.42 -4.37 -8.79
N LYS A 235 2.28 -3.54 -9.83
CA LYS A 235 2.30 -3.97 -11.24
C LYS A 235 3.60 -3.52 -11.87
N ILE A 236 4.41 -4.47 -12.33
CA ILE A 236 5.66 -4.21 -13.01
C ILE A 236 5.43 -4.47 -14.50
N VAL A 237 5.78 -3.50 -15.33
CA VAL A 237 5.69 -3.61 -16.79
C VAL A 237 7.11 -3.55 -17.34
N GLU A 238 7.58 -4.63 -17.93
CA GLU A 238 8.87 -4.70 -18.61
C GLU A 238 8.63 -4.60 -20.11
N ARG A 239 9.12 -3.51 -20.69
CA ARG A 239 9.07 -3.29 -22.15
C ARG A 239 10.23 -4.02 -22.80
N VAL A 240 9.90 -4.96 -23.67
CA VAL A 240 10.86 -5.67 -24.51
C VAL A 240 10.73 -5.13 -25.93
N GLU A 241 11.83 -4.63 -26.51
CA GLU A 241 11.81 -4.13 -27.89
C GLU A 241 11.44 -5.27 -28.85
N GLY A 242 10.31 -5.12 -29.54
CA GLY A 242 9.83 -6.09 -30.53
C GLY A 242 8.89 -7.18 -30.03
N ASP A 243 8.51 -7.16 -28.77
CA ASP A 243 7.59 -8.14 -28.18
C ASP A 243 6.51 -7.42 -27.32
N GLU A 244 5.46 -8.15 -26.93
CA GLU A 244 4.42 -7.62 -26.04
C GLU A 244 5.00 -7.29 -24.66
N ASP A 245 4.51 -6.20 -24.05
CA ASP A 245 4.92 -5.77 -22.71
C ASP A 245 4.68 -6.91 -21.69
N ALA A 246 5.75 -7.36 -21.05
CA ALA A 246 5.65 -8.36 -19.99
C ALA A 246 5.14 -7.73 -18.70
N VAL A 247 3.94 -8.13 -18.27
CA VAL A 247 3.32 -7.64 -17.05
C VAL A 247 3.43 -8.67 -15.93
N THR A 248 4.02 -8.25 -14.81
CA THR A 248 4.17 -9.05 -13.59
C THR A 248 3.52 -8.38 -12.40
N TRP A 249 2.78 -9.16 -11.63
CA TRP A 249 2.12 -8.74 -10.41
C TRP A 249 2.91 -9.19 -9.19
N CYS A 250 3.05 -8.31 -8.21
CA CYS A 250 3.75 -8.56 -6.96
C CYS A 250 2.93 -8.04 -5.78
N VAL A 251 3.24 -8.52 -4.57
CA VAL A 251 2.61 -8.01 -3.35
C VAL A 251 3.20 -6.65 -3.01
N GLY A 252 2.35 -5.65 -2.88
CA GLY A 252 2.75 -4.30 -2.49
C GLY A 252 3.05 -4.16 -0.99
N PRO A 253 3.62 -3.01 -0.58
CA PRO A 253 4.04 -2.79 0.81
C PRO A 253 2.92 -2.96 1.85
N ARG A 254 1.72 -2.46 1.57
CA ARG A 254 0.55 -2.60 2.45
C ARG A 254 0.09 -4.05 2.53
N GLY A 255 0.05 -4.74 1.39
CA GLY A 255 -0.33 -6.15 1.34
C GLY A 255 0.60 -7.03 2.18
N LYS A 256 1.90 -6.75 2.21
CA LYS A 256 2.89 -7.47 3.03
C LYS A 256 2.69 -7.28 4.55
N VAL A 257 2.14 -6.15 4.97
CA VAL A 257 1.89 -5.84 6.40
C VAL A 257 0.53 -6.37 6.84
N GLU A 258 -0.52 -6.16 6.06
CA GLU A 258 -1.89 -6.54 6.46
C GLU A 258 -2.17 -8.04 6.27
N VAL A 259 -1.59 -8.66 5.23
CA VAL A 259 -1.80 -10.08 4.93
C VAL A 259 -0.53 -10.86 5.26
N SER A 260 -0.45 -11.35 6.49
CA SER A 260 0.71 -12.12 6.95
C SER A 260 0.77 -13.51 6.31
N PRO A 261 1.96 -14.14 6.20
CA PRO A 261 2.08 -15.53 5.74
C PRO A 261 1.21 -16.51 6.55
N GLN A 262 1.05 -16.28 7.85
CA GLN A 262 0.20 -17.08 8.73
C GLN A 262 -1.28 -16.95 8.35
N SER A 263 -1.74 -15.74 8.02
CA SER A 263 -3.12 -15.53 7.54
C SER A 263 -3.36 -16.22 6.20
N ILE A 264 -2.36 -16.24 5.31
CA ILE A 264 -2.43 -16.98 4.05
C ILE A 264 -2.53 -18.48 4.32
N ALA A 265 -1.68 -19.03 5.21
CA ALA A 265 -1.73 -20.43 5.57
C ALA A 265 -3.12 -20.81 6.11
N GLN A 266 -3.69 -20.01 7.02
CA GLN A 266 -5.01 -20.25 7.56
C GLN A 266 -6.11 -20.26 6.49
N VAL A 267 -6.09 -19.29 5.55
CA VAL A 267 -7.06 -19.24 4.43
C VAL A 267 -6.93 -20.47 3.54
N VAL A 268 -5.70 -20.90 3.24
CA VAL A 268 -5.48 -22.07 2.39
C VAL A 268 -5.94 -23.36 3.09
N SER A 269 -5.66 -23.53 4.39
CA SER A 269 -6.12 -24.67 5.16
C SER A 269 -7.65 -24.72 5.30
N GLU A 270 -8.30 -23.56 5.44
CA GLU A 270 -9.77 -23.46 5.48
C GLU A 270 -10.44 -23.86 4.15
N VAL A 271 -9.82 -23.50 3.04
CA VAL A 271 -10.34 -23.82 1.69
C VAL A 271 -10.12 -25.27 1.31
N TRP A 272 -9.06 -25.89 1.80
CA TRP A 272 -8.71 -27.27 1.46
C TRP A 272 -9.39 -28.25 2.41
N ARG A 273 -10.44 -28.96 1.96
CA ARG A 273 -11.28 -29.80 2.80
C ARG A 273 -10.60 -31.09 3.28
N ASP A 274 -9.79 -31.72 2.40
CA ASP A 274 -9.11 -33.00 2.68
C ASP A 274 -7.61 -32.85 2.36
N PRO A 275 -6.84 -32.17 3.23
CA PRO A 275 -5.42 -32.00 2.99
C PRO A 275 -4.65 -33.34 3.20
N PRO A 276 -3.61 -33.64 2.40
CA PRO A 276 -2.72 -34.76 2.67
C PRO A 276 -1.91 -34.52 3.96
N ASP A 277 -1.44 -35.58 4.61
CA ASP A 277 -0.74 -35.52 5.92
C ASP A 277 0.46 -34.55 5.94
N ASP A 278 1.13 -34.36 4.79
CA ASP A 278 2.30 -33.49 4.67
C ASP A 278 1.96 -32.05 4.22
N PHE A 279 0.67 -31.72 4.11
CA PHE A 279 0.19 -30.44 3.57
C PHE A 279 0.69 -29.22 4.35
N ASP A 280 0.52 -29.22 5.68
CA ASP A 280 0.91 -28.11 6.54
C ASP A 280 2.42 -27.85 6.47
N THR A 281 3.22 -28.93 6.48
CA THR A 281 4.67 -28.82 6.33
C THR A 281 5.10 -28.22 5.00
N LYS A 282 4.44 -28.62 3.91
CA LYS A 282 4.69 -28.08 2.58
C LYS A 282 4.25 -26.62 2.46
N LEU A 283 3.10 -26.29 3.04
CA LEU A 283 2.55 -24.95 3.04
C LEU A 283 3.43 -23.99 3.85
N GLU A 284 3.82 -24.35 5.05
CA GLU A 284 4.74 -23.56 5.89
C GLU A 284 6.07 -23.31 5.19
N LYS A 285 6.64 -24.35 4.57
CA LYS A 285 7.87 -24.26 3.81
C LYS A 285 7.74 -23.32 2.60
N SER A 286 6.62 -23.39 1.89
CA SER A 286 6.34 -22.54 0.72
C SER A 286 6.15 -21.08 1.10
N LEU A 287 5.59 -20.80 2.27
CA LEU A 287 5.37 -19.47 2.82
C LEU A 287 6.56 -18.92 3.64
N GLY A 288 7.63 -19.73 3.82
CA GLY A 288 8.80 -19.36 4.61
C GLY A 288 8.49 -19.16 6.12
N ILE A 289 7.43 -19.80 6.61
CA ILE A 289 7.04 -19.72 8.02
C ILE A 289 8.02 -20.57 8.83
N ARG A 290 8.78 -19.94 9.72
CA ARG A 290 9.62 -20.66 10.69
C ARG A 290 8.77 -21.05 11.90
N ARG A 291 8.66 -22.34 12.21
CA ARG A 291 8.10 -22.79 13.48
C ARG A 291 9.00 -22.32 14.62
N THR A 292 8.55 -21.36 15.39
CA THR A 292 9.13 -21.10 16.71
C THR A 292 8.77 -22.28 17.61
N ALA A 293 9.77 -22.88 18.26
CA ALA A 293 9.65 -24.11 19.07
C ALA A 293 8.60 -24.05 20.22
N GLN A 294 7.95 -22.91 20.44
CA GLN A 294 6.93 -22.71 21.47
C GLN A 294 5.55 -23.29 21.13
N THR A 295 5.27 -23.62 19.86
CA THR A 295 3.95 -24.18 19.47
C THR A 295 3.89 -25.71 19.65
N GLN A 296 5.06 -26.38 19.78
CA GLN A 296 5.10 -27.83 19.98
C GLN A 296 4.74 -28.24 21.41
N THR A 297 4.92 -27.37 22.39
CA THR A 297 4.62 -27.69 23.81
C THR A 297 3.12 -27.61 24.12
N GLN A 298 2.33 -26.86 23.35
CA GLN A 298 0.88 -26.77 23.56
C GLN A 298 0.10 -27.91 22.89
N ALA A 299 0.57 -28.45 21.78
CA ALA A 299 -0.06 -29.61 21.15
C ALA A 299 0.21 -30.91 21.91
N ALA A 300 1.41 -31.06 22.49
CA ALA A 300 1.75 -32.24 23.33
C ALA A 300 1.07 -32.28 24.70
N ASN A 301 0.61 -31.12 25.19
CA ASN A 301 -0.13 -31.07 26.48
C ASN A 301 -1.63 -31.26 26.32
N MET A 302 -2.20 -31.20 25.12
CA MET A 302 -3.63 -31.48 24.90
C MET A 302 -3.95 -32.97 24.67
N ASP A 303 -2.96 -33.76 24.22
CA ASP A 303 -3.12 -35.22 24.05
C ASP A 303 -2.87 -36.01 25.33
N GLY A 304 -2.46 -35.38 26.44
CA GLY A 304 -2.14 -36.02 27.72
C GLY A 304 -3.25 -36.01 28.76
N GLU A 305 -4.31 -35.23 28.56
CA GLU A 305 -5.38 -35.06 29.57
C GLU A 305 -6.64 -35.93 29.33
N GLU A 306 -6.72 -36.75 28.27
CA GLU A 306 -7.89 -37.62 28.01
C GLU A 306 -7.71 -39.08 28.46
N GLN A 307 -6.70 -39.45 29.26
CA GLN A 307 -6.47 -40.83 29.69
C GLN A 307 -6.43 -41.07 31.22
N GLU A 308 -6.94 -40.18 32.05
CA GLU A 308 -7.08 -40.46 33.49
C GLU A 308 -8.50 -40.19 33.99
N ASP A 309 -9.53 -40.88 33.48
CA ASP A 309 -10.81 -41.09 34.14
C ASP A 309 -11.49 -42.36 33.56
N GLU A 310 -11.04 -43.55 34.02
CA GLU A 310 -11.82 -44.79 34.06
C GLU A 310 -11.62 -45.48 35.42
#